data_212358eb2d74487bb96db7815cc9fa48
#
_entry.id   212358eb2d74487bb96db7815cc9fa48
#
_cell.length_a   1.000
_cell.length_b   1.000
_cell.length_c   1.000
_cell.angle_alpha   90.00
_cell.angle_beta   90.00
_cell.angle_gamma   90.00
#
_symmetry.space_group_name_H-M   'P 1'
#
loop_
_entity.id
_entity.type
_entity.pdbx_description
1 polymer ?
#
loop_
_entity_poly.entity_id
_entity_poly.type
_entity_poly.pdbx_seq_one_letter_code
_entity_poly.pdbx_strand_id
1 'polypeptide(L)'
;MKRFAALYEALDRTTSTNEKVAALAAYFVSAPPEDAAWAVWFLTGRRLKRFLPGRLLAAWAMEEAGVPDWLFEESYASVGDLAETISLILDGRGPAEPAPELPLSRWMAERLLPLRGRPPEEQRPEVTGWWRGLPRWETFVLNKLLTGELRVGVSQTLVERALAQVANAPQPAVAHRLMGTWEPTAAFFQGLLAPGGEEEEDTSRPYPFYLASPLDQPVESLGPPEDWLAEWKWDGIRSQLIRRGGAVHLWSRGEELITGRFPELTRTALPLLPDGTVLDGEILAWREGRPLPFSVLQRRIGRKRLTDKVLAEAPAVFMGYDLLELEGRDVRERPLDERRRALEGLLERGRPFLLTSPPVEAATWDEMARAREEARERGVEGLMLKRLASPYRTGRKKGDWWKWKIEPFTVDAVLIYAQPGHGRRANLLTDYTFAVWSEGELVPIAKAYSGLSDEEILALDGWLRRHTVQKFGPVRSVEPFQVFELAFEGIALSPRHKSGIAVRFPRIARWRTDKTPEQADTLEGIRRLLGE
;
A
#
# COMPACT_ATOMS: atom_id res chain seq x y z
N MET A 1 16.86 -0.25 22.66
CA MET A 1 15.60 -0.95 22.31
C MET A 1 14.42 -0.46 23.14
N LYS A 2 14.57 -0.33 24.46
CA LYS A 2 13.51 0.01 25.43
C LYS A 2 12.65 1.21 25.05
N ARG A 3 13.25 2.36 24.71
CA ARG A 3 12.49 3.57 24.31
C ARG A 3 11.63 3.33 23.07
N PHE A 4 12.13 2.60 22.08
CA PHE A 4 11.39 2.29 20.86
C PHE A 4 10.26 1.27 21.12
N ALA A 5 10.49 0.30 22.00
CA ALA A 5 9.45 -0.62 22.44
C ALA A 5 8.33 0.10 23.21
N ALA A 6 8.69 1.05 24.08
CA ALA A 6 7.70 1.89 24.79
C ALA A 6 6.88 2.77 23.80
N LEU A 7 7.53 3.34 22.78
CA LEU A 7 6.80 4.04 21.71
C LEU A 7 5.84 3.09 20.99
N TYR A 8 6.31 1.91 20.60
CA TYR A 8 5.49 0.92 19.91
C TYR A 8 4.26 0.54 20.74
N GLU A 9 4.44 0.27 22.04
CA GLU A 9 3.36 -0.02 22.99
C GLU A 9 2.35 1.14 23.08
N ALA A 10 2.82 2.39 23.18
CA ALA A 10 1.95 3.56 23.23
C ALA A 10 1.12 3.73 21.94
N LEU A 11 1.73 3.48 20.78
CA LEU A 11 1.05 3.55 19.48
C LEU A 11 0.03 2.43 19.27
N ASP A 12 0.29 1.24 19.82
CA ASP A 12 -0.60 0.08 19.72
C ASP A 12 -1.84 0.20 20.62
N ARG A 13 -1.69 0.81 21.79
CA ARG A 13 -2.76 0.96 22.79
C ARG A 13 -3.87 1.93 22.38
N THR A 14 -3.62 2.86 21.46
CA THR A 14 -4.60 3.89 21.10
C THR A 14 -5.01 3.85 19.63
N THR A 15 -6.29 4.23 19.39
CA THR A 15 -6.80 4.53 18.03
C THR A 15 -6.81 6.03 17.75
N SER A 16 -6.62 6.86 18.76
CA SER A 16 -6.64 8.31 18.64
C SER A 16 -5.47 8.82 17.82
N THR A 17 -5.77 9.47 16.72
CA THR A 17 -4.77 10.10 15.85
C THR A 17 -3.91 11.12 16.59
N ASN A 18 -4.52 11.92 17.46
CA ASN A 18 -3.80 12.96 18.20
C ASN A 18 -2.87 12.37 19.26
N GLU A 19 -3.29 11.32 19.96
CA GLU A 19 -2.46 10.63 20.94
C GLU A 19 -1.25 9.95 20.24
N LYS A 20 -1.45 9.35 19.06
CA LYS A 20 -0.35 8.81 18.27
C LYS A 20 0.65 9.88 17.87
N VAL A 21 0.18 11.03 17.37
CA VAL A 21 1.07 12.15 17.01
C VAL A 21 1.84 12.66 18.22
N ALA A 22 1.18 12.79 19.37
CA ALA A 22 1.83 13.24 20.61
C ALA A 22 2.91 12.23 21.08
N ALA A 23 2.65 10.93 21.03
CA ALA A 23 3.62 9.89 21.39
C ALA A 23 4.84 9.90 20.45
N LEU A 24 4.60 10.04 19.13
CA LEU A 24 5.67 10.18 18.13
C LEU A 24 6.52 11.43 18.38
N ALA A 25 5.89 12.59 18.60
CA ALA A 25 6.59 13.85 18.85
C ALA A 25 7.45 13.76 20.12
N ALA A 26 6.90 13.22 21.22
CA ALA A 26 7.63 13.04 22.47
C ALA A 26 8.86 12.12 22.28
N TYR A 27 8.73 11.05 21.49
CA TYR A 27 9.83 10.16 21.16
C TYR A 27 10.91 10.90 20.36
N PHE A 28 10.55 11.62 19.29
CA PHE A 28 11.49 12.31 18.42
C PHE A 28 12.26 13.44 19.13
N VAL A 29 11.66 14.05 20.16
CA VAL A 29 12.34 15.05 21.01
C VAL A 29 13.34 14.38 21.95
N SER A 30 13.03 13.20 22.51
CA SER A 30 13.80 12.58 23.59
C SER A 30 14.80 11.51 23.15
N ALA A 31 14.62 10.94 21.96
CA ALA A 31 15.49 9.88 21.44
C ALA A 31 16.79 10.43 20.87
N PRO A 32 17.91 9.68 20.99
CA PRO A 32 19.11 10.01 20.23
C PRO A 32 18.81 10.11 18.74
N PRO A 33 19.46 11.03 17.98
CA PRO A 33 19.18 11.23 16.56
C PRO A 33 19.30 9.95 15.72
N GLU A 34 20.25 9.06 16.04
CA GLU A 34 20.45 7.78 15.38
C GLU A 34 19.24 6.84 15.59
N ASP A 35 18.72 6.78 16.80
CA ASP A 35 17.55 5.98 17.16
C ASP A 35 16.28 6.55 16.53
N ALA A 36 16.14 7.87 16.53
CA ALA A 36 15.05 8.58 15.88
C ALA A 36 15.04 8.35 14.37
N ALA A 37 16.20 8.36 13.71
CA ALA A 37 16.33 8.05 12.29
C ALA A 37 15.81 6.65 11.95
N TRP A 38 16.18 5.63 12.72
CA TRP A 38 15.68 4.27 12.54
C TRP A 38 14.16 4.17 12.81
N ALA A 39 13.66 4.86 13.83
CA ALA A 39 12.23 4.91 14.10
C ALA A 39 11.45 5.53 12.94
N VAL A 40 11.92 6.66 12.39
CA VAL A 40 11.31 7.27 11.18
C VAL A 40 11.34 6.27 10.02
N TRP A 41 12.47 5.57 9.80
CA TRP A 41 12.59 4.55 8.76
C TRP A 41 11.47 3.51 8.83
N PHE A 42 11.29 2.91 9.99
CA PHE A 42 10.30 1.86 10.17
C PHE A 42 8.86 2.38 10.13
N LEU A 43 8.60 3.50 10.78
CA LEU A 43 7.24 4.05 10.93
C LEU A 43 6.72 4.72 9.65
N THR A 44 7.60 5.11 8.72
CA THR A 44 7.22 5.54 7.37
C THR A 44 6.98 4.37 6.41
N GLY A 45 7.03 3.13 6.91
CA GLY A 45 6.70 1.93 6.14
C GLY A 45 7.85 1.35 5.31
N ARG A 46 9.06 1.90 5.45
CA ARG A 46 10.25 1.33 4.82
C ARG A 46 10.60 0.00 5.46
N ARG A 47 11.06 -0.95 4.64
CA ARG A 47 11.27 -2.33 5.09
C ARG A 47 12.69 -2.79 4.83
N LEU A 48 13.26 -3.42 5.82
CA LEU A 48 14.42 -4.27 5.62
C LEU A 48 13.98 -5.62 5.06
N LYS A 49 14.84 -6.24 4.27
CA LYS A 49 14.61 -7.64 3.89
C LYS A 49 14.55 -8.46 5.18
N ARG A 50 13.60 -9.41 5.23
CA ARG A 50 13.44 -10.36 6.33
C ARG A 50 14.78 -10.98 6.71
N PHE A 51 15.09 -11.00 8.00
CA PHE A 51 16.32 -11.61 8.53
C PHE A 51 16.13 -13.12 8.70
N LEU A 52 14.96 -13.54 9.18
CA LEU A 52 14.62 -14.91 9.51
C LEU A 52 13.21 -15.27 9.04
N PRO A 53 12.99 -16.51 8.55
CA PRO A 53 11.66 -17.04 8.32
C PRO A 53 10.90 -17.19 9.65
N GLY A 54 9.62 -16.78 9.69
CA GLY A 54 8.79 -16.89 10.89
C GLY A 54 8.69 -18.31 11.45
N ARG A 55 8.69 -19.33 10.57
CA ARG A 55 8.69 -20.74 10.99
C ARG A 55 9.91 -21.14 11.84
N LEU A 56 11.08 -20.57 11.57
CA LEU A 56 12.27 -20.84 12.38
C LEU A 56 12.18 -20.18 13.75
N LEU A 57 11.71 -18.93 13.79
CA LEU A 57 11.46 -18.24 15.06
C LEU A 57 10.43 -19.00 15.93
N ALA A 58 9.34 -19.47 15.33
CA ALA A 58 8.34 -20.28 16.03
C ALA A 58 8.96 -21.56 16.60
N ALA A 59 9.70 -22.32 15.79
CA ALA A 59 10.35 -23.56 16.23
C ALA A 59 11.33 -23.31 17.39
N TRP A 60 12.18 -22.31 17.29
CA TRP A 60 13.12 -21.95 18.37
C TRP A 60 12.41 -21.48 19.63
N ALA A 61 11.31 -20.72 19.49
CA ALA A 61 10.54 -20.26 20.62
C ALA A 61 9.83 -21.42 21.36
N MET A 62 9.28 -22.39 20.61
CA MET A 62 8.67 -23.59 21.19
C MET A 62 9.69 -24.42 21.99
N GLU A 63 10.88 -24.64 21.42
CA GLU A 63 11.95 -25.35 22.11
C GLU A 63 12.43 -24.60 23.35
N GLU A 64 12.66 -23.28 23.23
CA GLU A 64 13.11 -22.43 24.34
C GLU A 64 12.08 -22.36 25.47
N ALA A 65 10.80 -22.31 25.10
CA ALA A 65 9.70 -22.26 26.03
C ALA A 65 9.28 -23.66 26.57
N GLY A 66 9.74 -24.76 25.96
CA GLY A 66 9.26 -26.10 26.28
C GLY A 66 7.76 -26.28 26.00
N VAL A 67 7.24 -25.59 24.98
CA VAL A 67 5.82 -25.59 24.61
C VAL A 67 5.62 -26.54 23.42
N PRO A 68 4.68 -27.51 23.51
CA PRO A 68 4.40 -28.43 22.41
C PRO A 68 3.70 -27.68 21.22
N ASP A 69 3.90 -28.20 20.01
CA ASP A 69 3.41 -27.62 18.76
C ASP A 69 1.92 -27.25 18.80
N TRP A 70 1.08 -28.16 19.30
CA TRP A 70 -0.37 -27.93 19.37
C TRP A 70 -0.75 -26.73 20.26
N LEU A 71 -0.03 -26.53 21.38
CA LEU A 71 -0.29 -25.41 22.29
C LEU A 71 0.20 -24.09 21.67
N PHE A 72 1.32 -24.11 20.97
CA PHE A 72 1.80 -22.96 20.21
C PHE A 72 0.80 -22.56 19.11
N GLU A 73 0.30 -23.52 18.34
CA GLU A 73 -0.68 -23.28 17.28
C GLU A 73 -1.99 -22.69 17.81
N GLU A 74 -2.52 -23.21 18.92
CA GLU A 74 -3.73 -22.67 19.57
C GLU A 74 -3.46 -21.25 20.14
N SER A 75 -2.28 -21.02 20.73
CA SER A 75 -1.87 -19.69 21.19
C SER A 75 -1.75 -18.71 20.04
N TYR A 76 -1.11 -19.12 18.95
CA TYR A 76 -0.97 -18.30 17.74
C TYR A 76 -2.34 -18.02 17.08
N ALA A 77 -3.22 -19.01 17.02
CA ALA A 77 -4.58 -18.85 16.54
C ALA A 77 -5.41 -17.87 17.40
N SER A 78 -5.13 -17.81 18.70
CA SER A 78 -5.79 -16.89 19.64
C SER A 78 -5.25 -15.46 19.54
N VAL A 79 -3.93 -15.30 19.45
CA VAL A 79 -3.23 -14.00 19.44
C VAL A 79 -3.22 -13.38 18.03
N GLY A 80 -3.03 -14.22 16.99
CA GLY A 80 -3.02 -13.82 15.58
C GLY A 80 -1.78 -13.08 15.11
N ASP A 81 -0.78 -12.92 15.99
CA ASP A 81 0.50 -12.28 15.68
C ASP A 81 1.66 -13.14 16.20
N LEU A 82 2.55 -13.55 15.28
CA LEU A 82 3.66 -14.43 15.62
C LEU A 82 4.62 -13.80 16.63
N ALA A 83 4.97 -12.54 16.44
CA ALA A 83 5.91 -11.84 17.31
C ALA A 83 5.35 -11.68 18.73
N GLU A 84 4.05 -11.39 18.84
CA GLU A 84 3.34 -11.28 20.10
C GLU A 84 3.21 -12.65 20.78
N THR A 85 2.82 -13.70 20.05
CA THR A 85 2.74 -15.07 20.56
C THR A 85 4.07 -15.50 21.15
N ILE A 86 5.17 -15.32 20.42
CA ILE A 86 6.51 -15.64 20.90
C ILE A 86 6.84 -14.86 22.18
N SER A 87 6.54 -13.55 22.21
CA SER A 87 6.84 -12.72 23.38
C SER A 87 6.04 -13.14 24.61
N LEU A 88 4.80 -13.63 24.43
CA LEU A 88 3.94 -14.12 25.50
C LEU A 88 4.42 -15.47 26.08
N ILE A 89 4.76 -16.43 25.22
CA ILE A 89 5.21 -17.76 25.70
C ILE A 89 6.60 -17.73 26.35
N LEU A 90 7.41 -16.71 26.02
CA LEU A 90 8.72 -16.49 26.62
C LEU A 90 8.68 -15.58 27.86
N ASP A 91 7.54 -14.96 28.16
CA ASP A 91 7.40 -14.03 29.28
C ASP A 91 7.68 -14.71 30.64
N GLY A 92 8.36 -13.98 31.52
CA GLY A 92 8.75 -14.48 32.84
C GLY A 92 9.96 -15.43 32.82
N ARG A 93 10.59 -15.70 31.70
CA ARG A 93 11.78 -16.56 31.56
C ARG A 93 13.10 -15.79 31.44
N GLY A 94 13.04 -14.47 31.57
CA GLY A 94 14.23 -13.60 31.52
C GLY A 94 15.15 -13.75 32.72
N PRO A 95 16.40 -13.31 32.63
CA PRO A 95 17.32 -13.31 33.75
C PRO A 95 16.83 -12.42 34.88
N ALA A 96 17.24 -12.74 36.12
CA ALA A 96 16.92 -11.93 37.29
C ALA A 96 17.53 -10.51 37.20
N GLU A 97 18.58 -10.32 36.41
CA GLU A 97 19.19 -9.02 36.15
C GLU A 97 18.99 -8.62 34.67
N PRO A 98 18.44 -7.42 34.41
CA PRO A 98 18.25 -6.93 33.04
C PRO A 98 19.60 -6.71 32.35
N ALA A 99 19.68 -7.13 31.09
CA ALA A 99 20.82 -6.84 30.24
C ALA A 99 21.02 -5.31 30.09
N PRO A 100 22.25 -4.82 29.90
CA PRO A 100 22.51 -3.39 29.66
C PRO A 100 21.65 -2.87 28.50
N GLU A 101 21.03 -1.70 28.71
CA GLU A 101 20.19 -1.09 27.69
C GLU A 101 21.01 -0.72 26.45
N LEU A 102 20.73 -1.38 25.32
CA LEU A 102 21.33 -1.07 24.04
C LEU A 102 20.36 -0.20 23.21
N PRO A 103 20.79 0.98 22.69
CA PRO A 103 20.01 1.83 21.81
C PRO A 103 19.51 1.09 20.55
N LEU A 104 18.42 1.56 19.93
CA LEU A 104 17.87 0.93 18.71
C LEU A 104 18.90 0.90 17.58
N SER A 105 19.60 2.00 17.36
CA SER A 105 20.65 2.14 16.33
C SER A 105 21.76 1.11 16.49
N ARG A 106 22.19 0.85 17.73
CA ARG A 106 23.21 -0.16 18.01
C ARG A 106 22.65 -1.59 17.86
N TRP A 107 21.38 -1.83 18.24
CA TRP A 107 20.70 -3.09 17.94
C TRP A 107 20.73 -3.39 16.44
N MET A 108 20.43 -2.37 15.63
CA MET A 108 20.48 -2.51 14.17
C MET A 108 21.91 -2.79 13.68
N ALA A 109 22.87 -1.95 14.04
CA ALA A 109 24.22 -2.01 13.48
C ALA A 109 25.04 -3.21 13.96
N GLU A 110 24.93 -3.57 15.25
CA GLU A 110 25.82 -4.55 15.89
C GLU A 110 25.22 -5.94 15.98
N ARG A 111 23.87 -6.07 15.92
CA ARG A 111 23.19 -7.34 16.12
C ARG A 111 22.35 -7.79 14.92
N LEU A 112 21.41 -6.96 14.47
CA LEU A 112 20.45 -7.39 13.44
C LEU A 112 21.05 -7.39 12.03
N LEU A 113 21.71 -6.32 11.62
CA LEU A 113 22.33 -6.27 10.29
C LEU A 113 23.42 -7.34 10.09
N PRO A 114 24.31 -7.61 11.06
CA PRO A 114 25.31 -8.69 10.96
C PRO A 114 24.71 -10.09 10.94
N LEU A 115 23.49 -10.29 11.45
CA LEU A 115 22.79 -11.58 11.42
C LEU A 115 22.36 -11.99 10.02
N ARG A 116 22.25 -11.02 9.11
CA ARG A 116 21.73 -11.26 7.75
C ARG A 116 22.65 -12.18 6.96
N GLY A 117 22.03 -13.24 6.38
CA GLY A 117 22.74 -14.19 5.52
C GLY A 117 23.58 -15.22 6.26
N ARG A 118 23.62 -15.20 7.59
CA ARG A 118 24.21 -16.29 8.36
C ARG A 118 23.31 -17.53 8.30
N PRO A 119 23.87 -18.73 8.41
CA PRO A 119 23.09 -19.95 8.47
C PRO A 119 22.27 -20.05 9.79
N PRO A 120 21.13 -20.77 9.79
CA PRO A 120 20.23 -20.84 10.96
C PRO A 120 20.90 -21.30 12.25
N GLU A 121 21.88 -22.21 12.16
CA GLU A 121 22.65 -22.74 13.29
C GLU A 121 23.50 -21.68 14.01
N GLU A 122 23.95 -20.65 13.28
CA GLU A 122 24.65 -19.50 13.85
C GLU A 122 23.68 -18.43 14.37
N GLN A 123 22.54 -18.27 13.71
CA GLN A 123 21.53 -17.28 14.07
C GLN A 123 20.80 -17.65 15.37
N ARG A 124 20.54 -18.95 15.57
CA ARG A 124 19.75 -19.44 16.70
C ARG A 124 20.32 -19.05 18.06
N PRO A 125 21.60 -19.33 18.41
CA PRO A 125 22.13 -19.01 19.73
C PRO A 125 22.11 -17.51 20.02
N GLU A 126 22.30 -16.67 19.01
CA GLU A 126 22.21 -15.21 19.13
C GLU A 126 20.79 -14.79 19.50
N VAL A 127 19.79 -15.21 18.70
CA VAL A 127 18.38 -14.82 18.89
C VAL A 127 17.82 -15.34 20.21
N THR A 128 18.08 -16.60 20.57
CA THR A 128 17.62 -17.17 21.86
C THR A 128 18.32 -16.50 23.03
N GLY A 129 19.61 -16.15 22.89
CA GLY A 129 20.33 -15.38 23.88
C GLY A 129 19.74 -13.98 24.11
N TRP A 130 19.29 -13.32 23.04
CA TRP A 130 18.62 -12.01 23.15
C TRP A 130 17.25 -12.14 23.84
N TRP A 131 16.44 -13.17 23.54
CA TRP A 131 15.15 -13.40 24.18
C TRP A 131 15.28 -13.56 25.70
N ARG A 132 16.32 -14.27 26.15
CA ARG A 132 16.58 -14.47 27.59
C ARG A 132 16.94 -13.18 28.33
N GLY A 133 17.46 -12.17 27.60
CA GLY A 133 17.89 -10.89 28.18
C GLY A 133 16.90 -9.74 28.05
N LEU A 134 15.78 -9.91 27.30
CA LEU A 134 14.85 -8.85 27.00
C LEU A 134 13.51 -9.02 27.70
N PRO A 135 12.90 -7.93 28.22
CA PRO A 135 11.51 -7.91 28.65
C PRO A 135 10.54 -8.19 27.50
N ARG A 136 9.31 -8.56 27.81
CA ARG A 136 8.27 -8.94 26.85
C ARG A 136 8.09 -7.96 25.69
N TRP A 137 7.92 -6.67 25.96
CA TRP A 137 7.69 -5.68 24.89
C TRP A 137 8.91 -5.48 23.99
N GLU A 138 10.11 -5.57 24.54
CA GLU A 138 11.33 -5.50 23.73
C GLU A 138 11.53 -6.77 22.89
N THR A 139 11.20 -7.95 23.44
CA THR A 139 11.15 -9.23 22.70
C THR A 139 10.13 -9.17 21.57
N PHE A 140 8.95 -8.60 21.80
CA PHE A 140 7.94 -8.41 20.78
C PHE A 140 8.45 -7.55 19.62
N VAL A 141 9.00 -6.36 19.90
CA VAL A 141 9.55 -5.47 18.89
C VAL A 141 10.73 -6.10 18.15
N LEU A 142 11.62 -6.80 18.86
CA LEU A 142 12.72 -7.56 18.25
C LEU A 142 12.21 -8.57 17.23
N ASN A 143 11.20 -9.35 17.56
CA ASN A 143 10.60 -10.34 16.65
C ASN A 143 9.94 -9.68 15.44
N LYS A 144 9.30 -8.53 15.62
CA LYS A 144 8.80 -7.70 14.51
C LYS A 144 9.92 -7.24 13.56
N LEU A 145 11.04 -6.82 14.09
CA LEU A 145 12.21 -6.43 13.31
C LEU A 145 12.81 -7.63 12.55
N LEU A 146 12.95 -8.78 13.21
CA LEU A 146 13.48 -10.01 12.62
C LEU A 146 12.62 -10.53 11.46
N THR A 147 11.30 -10.45 11.57
CA THR A 147 10.36 -10.86 10.53
C THR A 147 10.11 -9.79 9.47
N GLY A 148 10.51 -8.55 9.71
CA GLY A 148 10.23 -7.42 8.82
C GLY A 148 8.76 -6.98 8.80
N GLU A 149 7.99 -7.32 9.85
CA GLU A 149 6.54 -7.08 9.94
C GLU A 149 6.18 -5.96 10.92
N LEU A 150 7.01 -4.94 11.03
CA LEU A 150 6.84 -3.82 11.95
C LEU A 150 5.71 -2.89 11.48
N ARG A 151 4.46 -3.21 11.85
CA ARG A 151 3.27 -2.38 11.60
C ARG A 151 2.57 -2.09 12.92
N VAL A 152 2.31 -0.81 13.21
CA VAL A 152 1.69 -0.35 14.46
C VAL A 152 0.51 0.59 14.22
N GLY A 153 -0.12 0.49 13.04
CA GLY A 153 -1.28 1.33 12.70
C GLY A 153 -0.94 2.83 12.65
N VAL A 154 0.28 3.17 12.24
CA VAL A 154 0.75 4.54 11.97
C VAL A 154 0.92 4.70 10.47
N SER A 155 0.33 5.76 9.92
CA SER A 155 0.58 6.17 8.53
C SER A 155 1.77 7.12 8.47
N GLN A 156 2.43 7.18 7.31
CA GLN A 156 3.48 8.17 7.05
C GLN A 156 3.03 9.60 7.39
N THR A 157 1.78 9.96 7.06
CA THR A 157 1.21 11.28 7.37
C THR A 157 1.22 11.59 8.87
N LEU A 158 1.08 10.60 9.77
CA LEU A 158 1.16 10.84 11.21
C LEU A 158 2.59 11.10 11.66
N VAL A 159 3.56 10.39 11.06
CA VAL A 159 4.99 10.64 11.30
C VAL A 159 5.37 12.05 10.82
N GLU A 160 4.93 12.44 9.62
CA GLU A 160 5.14 13.79 9.07
C GLU A 160 4.58 14.86 9.99
N ARG A 161 3.35 14.68 10.51
CA ARG A 161 2.74 15.63 11.46
C ARG A 161 3.54 15.74 12.76
N ALA A 162 3.99 14.63 13.30
CA ALA A 162 4.80 14.63 14.51
C ALA A 162 6.15 15.33 14.31
N LEU A 163 6.84 15.02 13.22
CA LEU A 163 8.11 15.67 12.86
C LEU A 163 7.93 17.17 12.58
N ALA A 164 6.84 17.56 11.91
CA ALA A 164 6.50 18.95 11.65
C ALA A 164 6.29 19.76 12.96
N GLN A 165 5.65 19.15 13.96
CA GLN A 165 5.52 19.76 15.29
C GLN A 165 6.88 19.92 15.98
N VAL A 166 7.74 18.89 15.92
CA VAL A 166 9.08 18.92 16.55
C VAL A 166 9.99 19.94 15.85
N ALA A 167 9.95 19.98 14.51
CA ALA A 167 10.75 20.91 13.70
C ALA A 167 10.21 22.34 13.68
N ASN A 168 9.01 22.58 14.21
CA ASN A 168 8.28 23.84 14.04
C ASN A 168 8.22 24.29 12.57
N ALA A 169 7.94 23.34 11.67
CA ALA A 169 7.94 23.53 10.22
C ALA A 169 6.61 23.09 9.60
N PRO A 170 6.23 23.62 8.42
CA PRO A 170 5.06 23.15 7.69
C PRO A 170 5.16 21.64 7.36
N GLN A 171 4.06 20.89 7.57
CA GLN A 171 4.02 19.46 7.26
C GLN A 171 4.43 19.14 5.80
N PRO A 172 4.03 19.91 4.76
CA PRO A 172 4.48 19.67 3.39
C PRO A 172 6.00 19.73 3.20
N ALA A 173 6.70 20.60 3.92
CA ALA A 173 8.16 20.69 3.87
C ALA A 173 8.82 19.41 4.45
N VAL A 174 8.32 18.93 5.60
CA VAL A 174 8.80 17.67 6.18
C VAL A 174 8.47 16.48 5.28
N ALA A 175 7.25 16.44 4.71
CA ALA A 175 6.87 15.40 3.75
C ALA A 175 7.83 15.38 2.55
N HIS A 176 8.19 16.54 2.02
CA HIS A 176 9.17 16.64 0.93
C HIS A 176 10.55 16.12 1.33
N ARG A 177 11.04 16.45 2.52
CA ARG A 177 12.34 15.96 3.03
C ARG A 177 12.38 14.44 3.23
N LEU A 178 11.23 13.79 3.47
CA LEU A 178 11.10 12.35 3.62
C LEU A 178 11.03 11.60 2.28
N MET A 179 10.80 12.31 1.17
CA MET A 179 10.74 11.69 -0.16
C MET A 179 12.11 11.23 -0.64
N GLY A 180 12.11 10.28 -1.58
CA GLY A 180 13.33 9.79 -2.20
C GLY A 180 14.04 8.68 -1.41
N THR A 181 15.28 8.38 -1.80
CA THR A 181 16.11 7.35 -1.16
C THR A 181 16.99 8.00 -0.10
N TRP A 182 16.93 7.51 1.10
CA TRP A 182 17.77 7.98 2.22
C TRP A 182 18.09 6.84 3.18
N GLU A 183 19.12 7.03 3.97
CA GLU A 183 19.57 6.09 5.00
C GLU A 183 19.24 6.62 6.39
N PRO A 184 18.94 5.75 7.38
CA PRO A 184 18.58 6.14 8.73
C PRO A 184 19.81 6.58 9.54
N THR A 185 20.34 7.76 9.22
CA THR A 185 21.50 8.38 9.89
C THR A 185 21.09 9.54 10.78
N ALA A 186 21.91 9.85 11.80
CA ALA A 186 21.70 11.02 12.64
C ALA A 186 21.65 12.31 11.82
N ALA A 187 22.53 12.46 10.84
CA ALA A 187 22.58 13.64 9.97
C ALA A 187 21.26 13.81 9.19
N PHE A 188 20.72 12.71 8.64
CA PHE A 188 19.41 12.75 7.96
C PHE A 188 18.29 13.20 8.91
N PHE A 189 18.22 12.63 10.12
CA PHE A 189 17.19 13.02 11.09
C PHE A 189 17.32 14.49 11.50
N GLN A 190 18.54 14.97 11.72
CA GLN A 190 18.79 16.38 12.03
C GLN A 190 18.38 17.30 10.87
N GLY A 191 18.65 16.90 9.63
CA GLY A 191 18.18 17.57 8.42
C GLY A 191 16.65 17.64 8.31
N LEU A 192 15.93 16.58 8.73
CA LEU A 192 14.45 16.62 8.78
C LEU A 192 13.93 17.72 9.70
N LEU A 193 14.66 18.01 10.79
CA LEU A 193 14.26 18.99 11.81
C LEU A 193 14.84 20.39 11.58
N ALA A 194 15.77 20.54 10.64
CA ALA A 194 16.44 21.82 10.40
C ALA A 194 15.46 22.91 9.96
N PRO A 195 15.52 24.13 10.53
CA PRO A 195 14.75 25.26 10.05
C PRO A 195 15.29 25.67 8.67
N GLY A 196 14.50 25.45 7.59
CA GLY A 196 14.71 26.05 6.26
C GLY A 196 16.15 26.00 5.72
N GLY A 197 16.85 24.86 5.79
CA GLY A 197 18.21 24.74 5.30
C GLY A 197 18.25 24.63 3.77
N GLU A 198 19.26 25.27 3.13
CA GLU A 198 19.71 24.94 1.78
C GLU A 198 20.21 23.49 1.83
N GLU A 199 19.36 22.55 1.45
CA GLU A 199 19.75 21.16 1.23
C GLU A 199 20.63 21.12 -0.03
N GLU A 200 21.72 20.36 -0.01
CA GLU A 200 22.23 19.78 -1.26
C GLU A 200 21.03 19.15 -1.96
N GLU A 201 20.55 19.82 -3.01
CA GLU A 201 19.32 19.42 -3.72
C GLU A 201 19.55 18.02 -4.28
N ASP A 202 18.97 17.02 -3.65
CA ASP A 202 18.79 15.72 -4.31
C ASP A 202 17.91 15.97 -5.53
N THR A 203 18.56 16.22 -6.66
CA THR A 203 17.91 16.54 -7.94
C THR A 203 16.93 15.47 -8.39
N SER A 204 17.05 14.26 -7.84
CA SER A 204 16.14 13.15 -8.14
C SER A 204 14.82 13.18 -7.35
N ARG A 205 14.73 13.99 -6.27
CA ARG A 205 13.63 13.92 -5.29
C ARG A 205 12.28 14.35 -5.86
N PRO A 206 11.23 13.48 -5.76
CA PRO A 206 9.88 13.83 -6.20
C PRO A 206 9.17 14.75 -5.20
N TYR A 207 8.11 15.39 -5.64
CA TYR A 207 7.16 16.06 -4.76
C TYR A 207 6.20 15.06 -4.10
N PRO A 208 5.67 15.35 -2.90
CA PRO A 208 4.60 14.54 -2.30
C PRO A 208 3.36 14.52 -3.21
N PHE A 209 2.81 13.33 -3.42
CA PHE A 209 1.67 13.16 -4.33
C PHE A 209 0.36 13.71 -3.76
N TYR A 210 -0.41 14.41 -4.58
CA TYR A 210 -1.79 14.76 -4.28
C TYR A 210 -2.73 13.59 -4.58
N LEU A 211 -3.56 13.20 -3.60
CA LEU A 211 -4.42 12.02 -3.69
C LEU A 211 -5.89 12.42 -3.78
N ALA A 212 -6.56 12.00 -4.85
CA ALA A 212 -7.99 12.19 -5.02
C ALA A 212 -8.82 11.43 -3.98
N SER A 213 -9.93 12.04 -3.54
CA SER A 213 -10.95 11.39 -2.71
C SER A 213 -11.91 10.58 -3.58
N PRO A 214 -12.51 9.47 -3.09
CA PRO A 214 -13.63 8.86 -3.78
C PRO A 214 -14.80 9.84 -3.84
N LEU A 215 -15.54 9.85 -4.94
CA LEU A 215 -16.79 10.59 -5.06
C LEU A 215 -17.88 9.74 -4.40
N ASP A 216 -18.27 10.10 -3.19
CA ASP A 216 -19.24 9.44 -2.33
C ASP A 216 -20.55 10.22 -2.21
N GLN A 217 -20.76 11.19 -3.11
CA GLN A 217 -21.92 12.08 -3.16
C GLN A 217 -22.39 12.26 -4.61
N PRO A 218 -23.61 12.72 -4.86
CA PRO A 218 -24.09 13.05 -6.21
C PRO A 218 -23.13 14.04 -6.89
N VAL A 219 -22.77 13.79 -8.15
CA VAL A 219 -21.77 14.60 -8.87
C VAL A 219 -22.22 16.06 -9.04
N GLU A 220 -23.54 16.29 -9.15
CA GLU A 220 -24.15 17.61 -9.27
C GLU A 220 -23.87 18.49 -8.05
N SER A 221 -23.62 17.88 -6.88
CA SER A 221 -23.25 18.61 -5.66
C SER A 221 -21.87 19.27 -5.71
N LEU A 222 -21.07 18.96 -6.73
CA LEU A 222 -19.77 19.61 -6.97
C LEU A 222 -19.90 21.03 -7.54
N GLY A 223 -21.09 21.43 -7.97
CA GLY A 223 -21.36 22.73 -8.59
C GLY A 223 -21.32 22.68 -10.13
N PRO A 224 -21.04 23.79 -10.81
CA PRO A 224 -21.06 23.86 -12.27
C PRO A 224 -20.01 22.93 -12.91
N PRO A 225 -20.35 22.16 -13.95
CA PRO A 225 -19.41 21.25 -14.62
C PRO A 225 -18.22 21.98 -15.28
N GLU A 226 -18.41 23.23 -15.72
CA GLU A 226 -17.36 24.06 -16.32
C GLU A 226 -16.21 24.43 -15.35
N ASP A 227 -16.40 24.30 -14.05
CA ASP A 227 -15.35 24.50 -13.05
C ASP A 227 -14.40 23.29 -12.95
N TRP A 228 -14.69 22.20 -13.65
CA TRP A 228 -14.02 20.91 -13.49
C TRP A 228 -13.39 20.42 -14.78
N LEU A 229 -12.17 19.93 -14.66
CA LEU A 229 -11.54 19.10 -15.68
C LEU A 229 -11.90 17.64 -15.42
N ALA A 230 -12.58 17.01 -16.38
CA ALA A 230 -12.79 15.57 -16.39
C ALA A 230 -11.70 14.89 -17.24
N GLU A 231 -11.03 13.89 -16.69
CA GLU A 231 -10.03 13.09 -17.38
C GLU A 231 -10.28 11.61 -17.14
N TRP A 232 -9.77 10.74 -18.02
CA TRP A 232 -9.82 9.29 -17.80
C TRP A 232 -9.01 8.90 -16.57
N LYS A 233 -9.57 8.03 -15.74
CA LYS A 233 -8.84 7.41 -14.64
C LYS A 233 -8.06 6.22 -15.15
N TRP A 234 -6.83 6.47 -15.54
CA TRP A 234 -5.92 5.46 -16.09
C TRP A 234 -5.59 4.36 -15.07
N ASP A 235 -5.39 3.13 -15.56
CA ASP A 235 -4.93 1.98 -14.76
C ASP A 235 -3.47 1.65 -15.10
N GLY A 236 -2.54 2.28 -14.40
CA GLY A 236 -1.11 2.17 -14.64
C GLY A 236 -0.27 2.30 -13.39
N ILE A 237 0.92 2.90 -13.54
CA ILE A 237 1.79 3.26 -12.42
C ILE A 237 1.84 4.77 -12.34
N ARG A 238 1.15 5.33 -11.34
CA ARG A 238 1.30 6.75 -11.07
C ARG A 238 2.73 7.09 -10.73
N SER A 239 3.28 8.08 -11.44
CA SER A 239 4.70 8.41 -11.38
C SER A 239 4.92 9.90 -11.56
N GLN A 240 6.01 10.40 -10.96
CA GLN A 240 6.56 11.69 -11.33
C GLN A 240 7.76 11.50 -12.25
N LEU A 241 7.75 12.23 -13.37
CA LEU A 241 8.86 12.35 -14.29
C LEU A 241 9.59 13.65 -13.96
N ILE A 242 10.85 13.55 -13.56
CA ILE A 242 11.69 14.65 -13.09
C ILE A 242 12.86 14.84 -14.04
N ARG A 243 13.01 16.03 -14.58
CA ARG A 243 14.15 16.46 -15.40
C ARG A 243 14.90 17.54 -14.64
N ARG A 244 15.99 17.17 -13.95
CA ARG A 244 16.81 18.10 -13.17
C ARG A 244 18.29 17.71 -13.22
N GLY A 245 19.18 18.70 -13.16
CA GLY A 245 20.63 18.52 -13.11
C GLY A 245 21.18 17.71 -14.29
N GLY A 246 20.65 17.87 -15.48
CA GLY A 246 21.08 17.13 -16.66
C GLY A 246 20.59 15.67 -16.72
N ALA A 247 19.78 15.19 -15.78
CA ALA A 247 19.30 13.81 -15.70
C ALA A 247 17.77 13.72 -15.72
N VAL A 248 17.24 12.52 -15.99
CA VAL A 248 15.81 12.22 -15.89
C VAL A 248 15.60 11.11 -14.89
N HIS A 249 14.67 11.32 -13.96
CA HIS A 249 14.27 10.37 -12.94
C HIS A 249 12.78 10.06 -13.03
N LEU A 250 12.41 8.80 -12.80
CA LEU A 250 11.02 8.35 -12.71
C LEU A 250 10.79 7.74 -11.34
N TRP A 251 9.92 8.36 -10.56
CA TRP A 251 9.51 7.89 -9.24
C TRP A 251 8.07 7.40 -9.26
N SER A 252 7.84 6.20 -8.76
CA SER A 252 6.47 5.72 -8.54
C SER A 252 5.85 6.37 -7.31
N ARG A 253 4.51 6.32 -7.21
CA ARG A 253 3.78 6.74 -6.00
C ARG A 253 4.20 5.96 -4.74
N GLY A 254 4.73 4.76 -4.90
CA GLY A 254 5.26 3.94 -3.81
C GLY A 254 6.68 4.30 -3.38
N GLU A 255 7.20 5.44 -3.84
CA GLU A 255 8.56 5.93 -3.56
C GLU A 255 9.66 4.98 -4.04
N GLU A 256 9.44 4.31 -5.16
CA GLU A 256 10.44 3.53 -5.86
C GLU A 256 11.00 4.31 -7.04
N LEU A 257 12.34 4.38 -7.15
CA LEU A 257 13.01 4.89 -8.33
C LEU A 257 12.97 3.83 -9.45
N ILE A 258 12.12 4.07 -10.44
CA ILE A 258 11.83 3.12 -11.53
C ILE A 258 12.46 3.53 -12.87
N THR A 259 13.34 4.51 -12.88
CA THR A 259 14.00 5.08 -14.08
C THR A 259 14.54 4.01 -15.02
N GLY A 260 15.28 3.04 -14.49
CA GLY A 260 15.88 1.96 -15.28
C GLY A 260 14.86 0.98 -15.90
N ARG A 261 13.58 1.08 -15.53
CA ARG A 261 12.51 0.23 -16.08
C ARG A 261 11.88 0.81 -17.35
N PHE A 262 12.09 2.09 -17.63
CA PHE A 262 11.43 2.82 -18.71
C PHE A 262 12.41 3.68 -19.53
N PRO A 263 13.43 3.05 -20.17
CA PRO A 263 14.47 3.79 -20.90
C PRO A 263 13.95 4.60 -22.07
N GLU A 264 12.86 4.19 -22.71
CA GLU A 264 12.22 4.96 -23.81
C GLU A 264 11.65 6.29 -23.33
N LEU A 265 11.10 6.34 -22.12
CA LEU A 265 10.54 7.57 -21.54
C LEU A 265 11.66 8.54 -21.17
N THR A 266 12.73 8.05 -20.55
CA THR A 266 13.86 8.89 -20.14
C THR A 266 14.64 9.44 -21.33
N ARG A 267 14.85 8.62 -22.39
CA ARG A 267 15.51 9.06 -23.64
C ARG A 267 14.72 10.15 -24.37
N THR A 268 13.39 10.08 -24.30
CA THR A 268 12.52 11.09 -24.92
C THR A 268 12.47 12.36 -24.07
N ALA A 269 12.36 12.23 -22.75
CA ALA A 269 12.24 13.38 -21.85
C ALA A 269 13.52 14.22 -21.77
N LEU A 270 14.69 13.57 -21.84
CA LEU A 270 15.98 14.23 -21.68
C LEU A 270 16.23 15.40 -22.65
N PRO A 271 16.03 15.25 -23.97
CA PRO A 271 16.19 16.35 -24.92
C PRO A 271 14.96 17.25 -25.03
N LEU A 272 13.77 16.77 -24.64
CA LEU A 272 12.50 17.47 -24.85
C LEU A 272 12.18 18.47 -23.76
N LEU A 273 12.32 18.04 -22.50
CA LEU A 273 11.90 18.85 -21.36
C LEU A 273 13.01 19.81 -20.92
N PRO A 274 12.68 21.07 -20.59
CA PRO A 274 13.62 21.97 -19.93
C PRO A 274 14.15 21.38 -18.62
N ASP A 275 15.39 21.72 -18.25
CA ASP A 275 15.90 21.37 -16.93
C ASP A 275 15.08 22.04 -15.83
N GLY A 276 14.88 21.40 -14.67
CA GLY A 276 13.95 21.87 -13.64
C GLY A 276 12.48 21.66 -14.02
N THR A 277 12.14 20.56 -14.72
CA THR A 277 10.75 20.18 -15.01
C THR A 277 10.33 18.96 -14.21
N VAL A 278 9.17 19.03 -13.55
CA VAL A 278 8.55 17.89 -12.84
C VAL A 278 7.10 17.72 -13.30
N LEU A 279 6.79 16.56 -13.82
CA LEU A 279 5.46 16.18 -14.30
C LEU A 279 4.88 15.09 -13.38
N ASP A 280 3.56 15.18 -13.10
CA ASP A 280 2.79 14.08 -12.51
C ASP A 280 1.98 13.39 -13.60
N GLY A 281 2.00 12.08 -13.63
CA GLY A 281 1.35 11.30 -14.70
C GLY A 281 1.22 9.82 -14.36
N GLU A 282 0.73 9.07 -15.33
CA GLU A 282 0.58 7.63 -15.26
C GLU A 282 1.45 6.95 -16.31
N ILE A 283 2.28 5.99 -15.93
CA ILE A 283 2.96 5.12 -16.88
C ILE A 283 2.00 4.00 -17.27
N LEU A 284 1.75 3.87 -18.57
CA LEU A 284 0.83 2.90 -19.15
C LEU A 284 1.57 1.97 -20.09
N ALA A 285 1.18 0.69 -20.13
CA ALA A 285 1.46 -0.12 -21.30
C ALA A 285 0.54 0.35 -22.43
N TRP A 286 1.10 0.61 -23.64
CA TRP A 286 0.38 1.32 -24.67
C TRP A 286 0.69 0.79 -26.06
N ARG A 287 -0.33 0.55 -26.87
CA ARG A 287 -0.17 0.13 -28.27
C ARG A 287 -1.31 0.65 -29.12
N GLU A 288 -0.99 1.14 -30.32
CA GLU A 288 -1.97 1.58 -31.34
C GLU A 288 -3.01 2.58 -30.79
N GLY A 289 -2.56 3.53 -29.96
CA GLY A 289 -3.45 4.55 -29.41
C GLY A 289 -4.32 4.10 -28.22
N ARG A 290 -4.09 2.91 -27.65
CA ARG A 290 -4.90 2.35 -26.56
C ARG A 290 -4.06 1.81 -25.41
N PRO A 291 -4.56 1.90 -24.16
CA PRO A 291 -3.92 1.24 -23.04
C PRO A 291 -4.03 -0.28 -23.18
N LEU A 292 -2.96 -0.98 -22.83
CA LEU A 292 -2.98 -2.42 -22.64
C LEU A 292 -3.30 -2.73 -21.16
N PRO A 293 -3.80 -3.93 -20.85
CA PRO A 293 -4.08 -4.33 -19.48
C PRO A 293 -2.86 -4.14 -18.56
N PHE A 294 -3.09 -3.71 -17.33
CA PHE A 294 -2.04 -3.46 -16.33
C PHE A 294 -1.10 -4.66 -16.10
N SER A 295 -1.60 -5.89 -16.27
CA SER A 295 -0.82 -7.13 -16.20
C SER A 295 0.36 -7.17 -17.18
N VAL A 296 0.26 -6.47 -18.33
CA VAL A 296 1.36 -6.33 -19.30
C VAL A 296 2.49 -5.50 -18.69
N LEU A 297 2.14 -4.39 -18.04
CA LEU A 297 3.10 -3.52 -17.36
C LEU A 297 3.75 -4.22 -16.16
N GLN A 298 2.96 -4.98 -15.37
CA GLN A 298 3.47 -5.75 -14.23
C GLN A 298 4.55 -6.76 -14.64
N ARG A 299 4.39 -7.44 -15.78
CA ARG A 299 5.41 -8.37 -16.30
C ARG A 299 6.74 -7.67 -16.56
N ARG A 300 6.72 -6.43 -17.03
CA ARG A 300 7.91 -5.60 -17.27
C ARG A 300 8.59 -5.19 -15.96
N ILE A 301 7.84 -4.71 -14.98
CA ILE A 301 8.36 -4.25 -13.69
C ILE A 301 9.07 -5.38 -12.94
N GLY A 302 8.49 -6.58 -12.95
CA GLY A 302 9.03 -7.76 -12.27
C GLY A 302 10.34 -8.31 -12.87
N ARG A 303 10.80 -7.84 -14.04
CA ARG A 303 12.02 -8.33 -14.68
C ARG A 303 13.26 -7.67 -14.09
N LYS A 304 14.27 -8.47 -13.75
CA LYS A 304 15.58 -7.95 -13.30
C LYS A 304 16.37 -7.31 -14.46
N ARG A 305 16.18 -7.80 -15.68
CA ARG A 305 16.83 -7.34 -16.90
C ARG A 305 15.80 -7.04 -17.97
N LEU A 306 15.88 -5.86 -18.58
CA LEU A 306 15.06 -5.49 -19.74
C LEU A 306 15.81 -5.90 -21.01
N THR A 307 15.10 -6.60 -21.88
CA THR A 307 15.56 -6.96 -23.22
C THR A 307 14.67 -6.26 -24.25
N ASP A 308 15.14 -6.08 -25.49
CA ASP A 308 14.34 -5.47 -26.55
C ASP A 308 13.01 -6.20 -26.76
N LYS A 309 13.00 -7.53 -26.56
CA LYS A 309 11.77 -8.33 -26.59
C LYS A 309 10.77 -7.87 -25.51
N VAL A 310 11.22 -7.66 -24.27
CA VAL A 310 10.35 -7.21 -23.17
C VAL A 310 9.82 -5.80 -23.44
N LEU A 311 10.66 -4.92 -23.98
CA LEU A 311 10.26 -3.56 -24.35
C LEU A 311 9.20 -3.57 -25.47
N ALA A 312 9.35 -4.45 -26.46
CA ALA A 312 8.39 -4.60 -27.55
C ALA A 312 7.06 -5.26 -27.11
N GLU A 313 7.13 -6.23 -26.19
CA GLU A 313 5.93 -6.90 -25.65
C GLU A 313 5.11 -5.97 -24.72
N ALA A 314 5.77 -5.07 -23.99
CA ALA A 314 5.17 -4.13 -23.06
C ALA A 314 5.67 -2.70 -23.32
N PRO A 315 5.36 -2.11 -24.50
CA PRO A 315 5.74 -0.73 -24.80
C PRO A 315 5.05 0.22 -23.83
N ALA A 316 5.77 1.24 -23.36
CA ALA A 316 5.26 2.15 -22.35
C ALA A 316 5.19 3.59 -22.84
N VAL A 317 4.18 4.32 -22.33
CA VAL A 317 4.06 5.77 -22.46
C VAL A 317 3.93 6.40 -21.07
N PHE A 318 4.32 7.66 -20.96
CA PHE A 318 4.00 8.50 -19.82
C PHE A 318 2.83 9.41 -20.21
N MET A 319 1.71 9.26 -19.54
CA MET A 319 0.50 10.04 -19.71
C MET A 319 0.48 11.15 -18.66
N GLY A 320 1.02 12.32 -18.99
CA GLY A 320 1.07 13.48 -18.10
C GLY A 320 -0.30 14.11 -17.90
N TYR A 321 -0.63 14.48 -16.68
CA TYR A 321 -1.87 15.16 -16.35
C TYR A 321 -1.69 16.35 -15.40
N ASP A 322 -0.49 16.59 -14.89
CA ASP A 322 -0.16 17.80 -14.12
C ASP A 322 1.31 18.20 -14.25
N LEU A 323 1.58 19.50 -14.08
CA LEU A 323 2.90 20.10 -14.07
C LEU A 323 3.17 20.68 -12.68
N LEU A 324 4.26 20.25 -12.05
CA LEU A 324 4.59 20.61 -10.67
C LEU A 324 5.72 21.61 -10.59
N GLU A 325 6.68 21.54 -11.53
CA GLU A 325 7.83 22.42 -11.62
C GLU A 325 8.15 22.71 -13.08
N LEU A 326 8.50 23.93 -13.38
CA LEU A 326 8.91 24.37 -14.72
C LEU A 326 10.14 25.28 -14.60
N GLU A 327 11.22 24.90 -15.30
CA GLU A 327 12.49 25.67 -15.29
C GLU A 327 12.99 26.00 -13.87
N GLY A 328 12.89 25.01 -12.95
CA GLY A 328 13.30 25.14 -11.56
C GLY A 328 12.34 25.95 -10.67
N ARG A 329 11.17 26.35 -11.20
CA ARG A 329 10.16 27.09 -10.44
C ARG A 329 9.04 26.17 -10.02
N ASP A 330 8.76 26.07 -8.74
CA ASP A 330 7.59 25.38 -8.22
C ASP A 330 6.30 26.11 -8.66
N VAL A 331 5.46 25.38 -9.41
CA VAL A 331 4.19 25.94 -9.94
C VAL A 331 2.95 25.31 -9.30
N ARG A 332 3.12 24.50 -8.28
CA ARG A 332 2.03 23.74 -7.61
C ARG A 332 0.94 24.62 -7.03
N GLU A 333 1.28 25.82 -6.56
CA GLU A 333 0.29 26.77 -6.02
C GLU A 333 -0.52 27.51 -7.10
N ARG A 334 -0.14 27.39 -8.39
CA ARG A 334 -0.93 27.96 -9.47
C ARG A 334 -2.21 27.17 -9.69
N PRO A 335 -3.27 27.78 -10.28
CA PRO A 335 -4.46 27.06 -10.71
C PRO A 335 -4.14 25.90 -11.68
N LEU A 336 -4.91 24.83 -11.60
CA LEU A 336 -4.72 23.64 -12.48
C LEU A 336 -4.82 23.99 -13.96
N ASP A 337 -5.73 24.88 -14.36
CA ASP A 337 -5.92 25.29 -15.76
C ASP A 337 -4.66 25.96 -16.36
N GLU A 338 -3.92 26.72 -15.55
CA GLU A 338 -2.63 27.30 -15.99
C GLU A 338 -1.55 26.22 -16.11
N ARG A 339 -1.44 25.36 -15.10
CA ARG A 339 -0.47 24.24 -15.12
C ARG A 339 -0.75 23.30 -16.28
N ARG A 340 -2.03 23.07 -16.57
CA ARG A 340 -2.47 22.20 -17.66
C ARG A 340 -2.08 22.75 -19.04
N ARG A 341 -2.34 24.02 -19.30
CA ARG A 341 -1.95 24.68 -20.57
C ARG A 341 -0.43 24.62 -20.79
N ALA A 342 0.35 24.84 -19.72
CA ALA A 342 1.81 24.72 -19.80
C ALA A 342 2.25 23.27 -20.09
N LEU A 343 1.63 22.28 -19.44
CA LEU A 343 1.88 20.86 -19.69
C LEU A 343 1.61 20.47 -21.16
N GLU A 344 0.48 20.89 -21.70
CA GLU A 344 0.10 20.61 -23.10
C GLU A 344 1.13 21.15 -24.08
N GLY A 345 1.57 22.39 -23.91
CA GLY A 345 2.63 22.97 -24.72
C GLY A 345 3.96 22.22 -24.61
N LEU A 346 4.34 21.77 -23.41
CA LEU A 346 5.57 20.99 -23.21
C LEU A 346 5.53 19.62 -23.90
N LEU A 347 4.38 18.93 -23.84
CA LEU A 347 4.27 17.55 -24.33
C LEU A 347 3.81 17.45 -25.79
N GLU A 348 3.52 18.53 -26.46
CA GLU A 348 3.09 18.54 -27.88
C GLU A 348 4.05 17.75 -28.79
N ARG A 349 5.36 17.86 -28.54
CA ARG A 349 6.42 17.16 -29.28
C ARG A 349 6.87 15.84 -28.63
N GLY A 350 6.21 15.40 -27.55
CA GLY A 350 6.60 14.22 -26.77
C GLY A 350 6.23 12.87 -27.38
N ARG A 351 5.43 12.88 -28.44
CA ARG A 351 4.97 11.65 -29.10
C ARG A 351 6.12 10.84 -29.67
N PRO A 352 6.02 9.49 -29.65
CA PRO A 352 4.88 8.70 -29.15
C PRO A 352 4.95 8.34 -27.64
N PHE A 353 5.96 8.75 -26.89
CA PHE A 353 6.24 8.24 -25.55
C PHE A 353 5.76 9.13 -24.40
N LEU A 354 5.73 10.45 -24.60
CA LEU A 354 5.22 11.40 -23.63
C LEU A 354 3.92 12.01 -24.19
N LEU A 355 2.83 11.75 -23.53
CA LEU A 355 1.49 12.15 -23.95
C LEU A 355 0.83 13.00 -22.85
N THR A 356 -0.06 13.88 -23.25
CA THR A 356 -0.96 14.56 -22.31
C THR A 356 -2.25 13.76 -22.19
N SER A 357 -2.72 13.55 -20.97
CA SER A 357 -4.01 12.91 -20.71
C SER A 357 -5.13 13.72 -21.37
N PRO A 358 -5.90 13.18 -22.32
CA PRO A 358 -6.94 13.96 -22.99
C PRO A 358 -8.07 14.29 -22.01
N PRO A 359 -8.65 15.50 -22.07
CA PRO A 359 -9.87 15.81 -21.36
C PRO A 359 -11.02 14.99 -21.93
N VAL A 360 -12.01 14.71 -21.08
CA VAL A 360 -13.30 14.17 -21.51
C VAL A 360 -14.16 15.34 -21.95
N GLU A 361 -14.49 15.37 -23.23
CA GLU A 361 -15.35 16.41 -23.81
C GLU A 361 -16.80 16.17 -23.41
N ALA A 362 -17.27 16.89 -22.39
CA ALA A 362 -18.63 16.85 -21.90
C ALA A 362 -18.98 18.20 -21.24
N ALA A 363 -20.12 18.76 -21.60
CA ALA A 363 -20.57 20.05 -21.08
C ALA A 363 -21.46 19.93 -19.84
N THR A 364 -22.01 18.75 -19.57
CA THR A 364 -22.93 18.48 -18.47
C THR A 364 -22.50 17.27 -17.65
N TRP A 365 -22.98 17.20 -16.41
CA TRP A 365 -22.75 16.02 -15.57
C TRP A 365 -23.33 14.74 -16.15
N ASP A 366 -24.48 14.81 -16.85
CA ASP A 366 -25.08 13.66 -17.53
C ASP A 366 -24.22 13.13 -18.68
N GLU A 367 -23.56 14.02 -19.42
CA GLU A 367 -22.64 13.63 -20.47
C GLU A 367 -21.37 13.00 -19.89
N MET A 368 -20.84 13.55 -18.81
CA MET A 368 -19.72 12.97 -18.08
C MET A 368 -20.07 11.58 -17.49
N ALA A 369 -21.29 11.42 -16.96
CA ALA A 369 -21.78 10.14 -16.47
C ALA A 369 -21.84 9.09 -17.58
N ARG A 370 -22.35 9.46 -18.76
CA ARG A 370 -22.37 8.56 -19.95
C ARG A 370 -20.96 8.19 -20.40
N ALA A 371 -20.05 9.17 -20.50
CA ALA A 371 -18.65 8.90 -20.81
C ALA A 371 -18.01 7.93 -19.79
N ARG A 372 -18.32 8.10 -18.49
CA ARG A 372 -17.84 7.19 -17.43
C ARG A 372 -18.26 5.73 -17.67
N GLU A 373 -19.44 5.48 -18.19
CA GLU A 373 -19.93 4.13 -18.50
C GLU A 373 -19.10 3.43 -19.58
N GLU A 374 -18.52 4.19 -20.53
CA GLU A 374 -17.60 3.68 -21.55
C GLU A 374 -16.20 3.27 -21.01
N ALA A 375 -15.92 3.55 -19.75
CA ALA A 375 -14.57 3.38 -19.18
C ALA A 375 -14.02 1.94 -19.33
N ARG A 376 -14.87 0.91 -19.20
CA ARG A 376 -14.44 -0.50 -19.37
C ARG A 376 -13.98 -0.80 -20.79
N GLU A 377 -14.71 -0.34 -21.80
CA GLU A 377 -14.38 -0.53 -23.21
C GLU A 377 -13.08 0.20 -23.59
N ARG A 378 -12.80 1.30 -22.89
CA ARG A 378 -11.57 2.08 -23.04
C ARG A 378 -10.39 1.54 -22.22
N GLY A 379 -10.58 0.53 -21.37
CA GLY A 379 -9.56 -0.03 -20.51
C GLY A 379 -9.11 0.92 -19.38
N VAL A 380 -10.03 1.74 -18.86
CA VAL A 380 -9.79 2.70 -17.77
C VAL A 380 -10.75 2.44 -16.60
N GLU A 381 -10.47 3.03 -15.42
CA GLU A 381 -11.24 2.75 -14.19
C GLU A 381 -12.43 3.70 -13.95
N GLY A 382 -12.68 4.65 -14.83
CA GLY A 382 -13.68 5.72 -14.68
C GLY A 382 -13.11 7.09 -14.99
N LEU A 383 -13.55 8.11 -14.26
CA LEU A 383 -13.11 9.49 -14.43
C LEU A 383 -12.36 10.01 -13.21
N MET A 384 -11.47 10.97 -13.46
CA MET A 384 -10.91 11.88 -12.48
C MET A 384 -11.54 13.25 -12.71
N LEU A 385 -12.12 13.84 -11.67
CA LEU A 385 -12.65 15.20 -11.70
C LEU A 385 -11.71 16.08 -10.88
N LYS A 386 -11.19 17.12 -11.50
CA LYS A 386 -10.22 18.04 -10.89
C LYS A 386 -10.72 19.49 -11.05
N ARG A 387 -10.80 20.22 -9.94
CA ARG A 387 -11.23 21.63 -9.97
C ARG A 387 -10.19 22.48 -10.71
N LEU A 388 -10.59 23.20 -11.74
CA LEU A 388 -9.70 24.00 -12.58
C LEU A 388 -8.92 25.08 -11.81
N ALA A 389 -9.56 25.70 -10.82
CA ALA A 389 -8.92 26.72 -9.98
C ALA A 389 -8.05 26.16 -8.84
N SER A 390 -7.90 24.82 -8.73
CA SER A 390 -7.21 24.22 -7.59
C SER A 390 -5.69 24.23 -7.70
N PRO A 391 -4.97 24.44 -6.58
CA PRO A 391 -3.55 24.14 -6.49
C PRO A 391 -3.30 22.62 -6.42
N TYR A 392 -2.05 22.21 -6.61
CA TYR A 392 -1.61 20.85 -6.36
C TYR A 392 -1.22 20.67 -4.88
N ARG A 393 -2.04 19.95 -4.12
CA ARG A 393 -1.85 19.79 -2.68
C ARG A 393 -1.01 18.54 -2.34
N THR A 394 -0.72 18.35 -1.06
CA THR A 394 -0.03 17.17 -0.53
C THR A 394 -1.01 16.22 0.14
N GLY A 395 -0.89 14.92 -0.15
CA GLY A 395 -1.70 13.87 0.46
C GLY A 395 -3.17 13.93 0.03
N ARG A 396 -4.07 13.40 0.85
CA ARG A 396 -5.52 13.39 0.53
C ARG A 396 -6.20 14.58 1.16
N LYS A 397 -6.64 15.52 0.34
CA LYS A 397 -7.47 16.66 0.72
C LYS A 397 -8.78 16.59 -0.05
N LYS A 398 -9.90 16.52 0.67
CA LYS A 398 -11.25 16.49 0.08
C LYS A 398 -11.60 17.85 -0.51
N GLY A 399 -12.26 17.90 -1.66
CA GLY A 399 -12.83 19.11 -2.26
C GLY A 399 -12.37 19.43 -3.68
N ASP A 400 -11.09 19.21 -4.00
CA ASP A 400 -10.54 19.66 -5.30
C ASP A 400 -10.34 18.51 -6.31
N TRP A 401 -9.98 17.31 -5.85
CA TRP A 401 -9.77 16.16 -6.73
C TRP A 401 -10.61 14.97 -6.30
N TRP A 402 -11.39 14.43 -7.25
CA TRP A 402 -12.28 13.31 -7.04
C TRP A 402 -12.01 12.20 -8.04
N LYS A 403 -12.15 10.95 -7.62
CA LYS A 403 -12.16 9.78 -8.46
C LYS A 403 -13.59 9.24 -8.54
N TRP A 404 -14.14 9.25 -9.74
CA TRP A 404 -15.48 8.79 -10.05
C TRP A 404 -15.38 7.49 -10.84
N LYS A 405 -15.24 6.40 -10.12
CA LYS A 405 -15.08 5.07 -10.71
C LYS A 405 -16.40 4.57 -11.29
N ILE A 406 -16.28 3.65 -12.28
CA ILE A 406 -17.41 2.83 -12.71
C ILE A 406 -17.81 1.88 -11.59
N GLU A 407 -19.06 1.42 -11.64
CA GLU A 407 -19.55 0.42 -10.69
C GLU A 407 -18.71 -0.87 -10.81
N PRO A 408 -18.32 -1.47 -9.68
CA PRO A 408 -17.60 -2.74 -9.71
C PRO A 408 -18.47 -3.84 -10.30
N PHE A 409 -17.86 -4.91 -10.76
CA PHE A 409 -18.59 -6.14 -11.01
C PHE A 409 -19.08 -6.71 -9.69
N THR A 410 -20.26 -7.32 -9.69
CA THR A 410 -20.80 -8.03 -8.53
C THR A 410 -21.08 -9.49 -8.87
N VAL A 411 -21.00 -10.35 -7.85
CA VAL A 411 -21.31 -11.77 -7.94
C VAL A 411 -21.82 -12.24 -6.59
N ASP A 412 -22.88 -13.04 -6.60
CA ASP A 412 -23.36 -13.75 -5.42
C ASP A 412 -22.60 -15.07 -5.26
N ALA A 413 -21.88 -15.21 -4.16
CA ALA A 413 -21.00 -16.35 -3.90
C ALA A 413 -21.23 -16.96 -2.52
N VAL A 414 -21.02 -18.26 -2.40
CA VAL A 414 -21.19 -19.02 -1.18
C VAL A 414 -19.89 -18.98 -0.35
N LEU A 415 -19.99 -18.71 0.93
CA LEU A 415 -18.88 -18.79 1.86
C LEU A 415 -18.55 -20.27 2.15
N ILE A 416 -17.29 -20.67 1.92
CA ILE A 416 -16.85 -22.07 2.10
C ILE A 416 -15.69 -22.23 3.09
N TYR A 417 -14.83 -21.21 3.23
CA TYR A 417 -13.76 -21.22 4.23
C TYR A 417 -13.66 -19.88 4.95
N ALA A 418 -13.27 -19.96 6.22
CA ALA A 418 -12.96 -18.80 7.04
C ALA A 418 -11.64 -19.03 7.80
N GLN A 419 -10.90 -17.97 8.04
CA GLN A 419 -9.68 -18.00 8.85
C GLN A 419 -9.59 -16.75 9.73
N PRO A 420 -8.80 -16.81 10.83
CA PRO A 420 -8.60 -15.66 11.71
C PRO A 420 -8.06 -14.45 10.96
N GLY A 421 -8.49 -13.28 11.36
CA GLY A 421 -7.94 -12.02 10.89
C GLY A 421 -6.58 -11.70 11.51
N HIS A 422 -6.15 -10.46 11.37
CA HIS A 422 -4.88 -9.97 11.91
C HIS A 422 -5.08 -8.80 12.87
N GLY A 423 -4.15 -8.63 13.81
CA GLY A 423 -4.19 -7.54 14.78
C GLY A 423 -5.41 -7.63 15.69
N ARG A 424 -6.18 -6.55 15.84
CA ARG A 424 -7.37 -6.51 16.71
C ARG A 424 -8.45 -7.54 16.39
N ARG A 425 -8.49 -8.04 15.15
CA ARG A 425 -9.44 -9.04 14.68
C ARG A 425 -8.86 -10.46 14.67
N ALA A 426 -7.70 -10.68 15.29
CA ALA A 426 -7.05 -11.99 15.34
C ALA A 426 -7.91 -13.07 15.99
N ASN A 427 -8.73 -12.68 16.98
CA ASN A 427 -9.66 -13.59 17.67
C ASN A 427 -10.97 -13.86 16.90
N LEU A 428 -11.18 -13.18 15.77
CA LEU A 428 -12.36 -13.30 14.95
C LEU A 428 -12.00 -13.92 13.59
N LEU A 429 -12.91 -14.72 13.05
CA LEU A 429 -12.80 -15.25 11.71
C LEU A 429 -13.23 -14.13 10.73
N THR A 430 -12.28 -13.47 10.07
CA THR A 430 -12.55 -12.29 9.24
C THR A 430 -11.98 -12.38 7.83
N ASP A 431 -11.18 -13.39 7.52
CA ASP A 431 -10.71 -13.69 6.18
C ASP A 431 -11.54 -14.82 5.59
N TYR A 432 -12.31 -14.51 4.56
CA TYR A 432 -13.30 -15.42 4.00
C TYR A 432 -12.93 -15.86 2.60
N THR A 433 -13.19 -17.12 2.27
CA THR A 433 -13.08 -17.67 0.90
C THR A 433 -14.45 -17.99 0.37
N PHE A 434 -14.73 -17.49 -0.81
CA PHE A 434 -16.01 -17.59 -1.48
C PHE A 434 -15.93 -18.42 -2.75
N ALA A 435 -16.98 -19.16 -3.03
CA ALA A 435 -17.09 -20.06 -4.17
C ALA A 435 -18.40 -19.83 -4.94
N VAL A 436 -18.40 -20.24 -6.18
CA VAL A 436 -19.58 -20.26 -7.06
C VAL A 436 -19.77 -21.65 -7.65
N TRP A 437 -20.93 -21.92 -8.19
CA TRP A 437 -21.27 -23.21 -8.76
C TRP A 437 -20.57 -23.43 -10.12
N SER A 438 -20.01 -24.62 -10.31
CA SER A 438 -19.49 -25.13 -11.58
C SER A 438 -19.74 -26.62 -11.65
N GLU A 439 -20.53 -27.07 -12.61
CA GLU A 439 -20.84 -28.52 -12.82
C GLU A 439 -21.36 -29.23 -11.55
N GLY A 440 -22.11 -28.51 -10.72
CA GLY A 440 -22.67 -29.04 -9.47
C GLY A 440 -21.74 -29.00 -8.25
N GLU A 441 -20.52 -28.49 -8.40
CA GLU A 441 -19.57 -28.30 -7.31
C GLU A 441 -19.30 -26.82 -7.03
N LEU A 442 -18.95 -26.50 -5.78
CA LEU A 442 -18.53 -25.17 -5.37
C LEU A 442 -17.03 -24.97 -5.64
N VAL A 443 -16.71 -24.04 -6.55
CA VAL A 443 -15.34 -23.72 -6.96
C VAL A 443 -14.93 -22.37 -6.38
N PRO A 444 -13.82 -22.30 -5.59
CA PRO A 444 -13.33 -21.04 -5.02
C PRO A 444 -12.96 -20.03 -6.09
N ILE A 445 -13.42 -18.78 -5.94
CA ILE A 445 -13.13 -17.67 -6.86
C ILE A 445 -12.43 -16.47 -6.22
N ALA A 446 -12.68 -16.23 -4.92
CA ALA A 446 -12.19 -15.03 -4.26
C ALA A 446 -11.91 -15.25 -2.78
N LYS A 447 -10.98 -14.44 -2.24
CA LYS A 447 -10.85 -14.19 -0.81
C LYS A 447 -11.15 -12.72 -0.53
N ALA A 448 -12.01 -12.45 0.46
CA ALA A 448 -12.30 -11.09 0.89
C ALA A 448 -12.29 -11.00 2.43
N TYR A 449 -11.84 -9.85 2.94
CA TYR A 449 -11.69 -9.56 4.37
C TYR A 449 -12.27 -8.20 4.78
N SER A 450 -12.93 -7.51 3.85
CA SER A 450 -13.51 -6.17 4.06
C SER A 450 -14.92 -6.09 3.51
N GLY A 451 -15.70 -5.16 4.03
CA GLY A 451 -17.03 -4.83 3.55
C GLY A 451 -18.15 -5.11 4.55
N LEU A 452 -17.90 -5.91 5.60
CA LEU A 452 -18.85 -6.12 6.69
C LEU A 452 -18.65 -5.07 7.80
N SER A 453 -19.74 -4.70 8.46
CA SER A 453 -19.74 -3.96 9.72
C SER A 453 -19.19 -4.82 10.87
N ASP A 454 -18.78 -4.19 11.98
CA ASP A 454 -18.30 -4.93 13.16
C ASP A 454 -19.41 -5.80 13.77
N GLU A 455 -20.67 -5.39 13.69
CA GLU A 455 -21.83 -6.18 14.12
C GLU A 455 -22.02 -7.44 13.26
N GLU A 456 -21.95 -7.30 11.94
CA GLU A 456 -22.04 -8.42 11.01
C GLU A 456 -20.86 -9.39 11.19
N ILE A 457 -19.64 -8.89 11.42
CA ILE A 457 -18.46 -9.72 11.70
C ILE A 457 -18.68 -10.57 12.96
N LEU A 458 -19.18 -9.99 14.04
CA LEU A 458 -19.45 -10.71 15.29
C LEU A 458 -20.55 -11.77 15.11
N ALA A 459 -21.64 -11.42 14.40
CA ALA A 459 -22.73 -12.34 14.11
C ALA A 459 -22.23 -13.53 13.26
N LEU A 460 -21.43 -13.23 12.23
CA LEU A 460 -20.86 -14.23 11.33
C LEU A 460 -19.83 -15.11 12.04
N ASP A 461 -18.94 -14.56 12.86
CA ASP A 461 -17.97 -15.34 13.65
C ASP A 461 -18.68 -16.34 14.56
N GLY A 462 -19.74 -15.92 15.25
CA GLY A 462 -20.57 -16.81 16.08
C GLY A 462 -21.22 -17.93 15.27
N TRP A 463 -21.68 -17.64 14.05
CA TRP A 463 -22.24 -18.65 13.15
C TRP A 463 -21.14 -19.63 12.67
N LEU A 464 -20.02 -19.12 12.17
CA LEU A 464 -18.89 -19.90 11.64
C LEU A 464 -18.34 -20.91 12.66
N ARG A 465 -18.23 -20.52 13.93
CA ARG A 465 -17.74 -21.41 15.00
C ARG A 465 -18.66 -22.59 15.23
N ARG A 466 -19.98 -22.40 15.12
CA ARG A 466 -21.00 -23.46 15.27
C ARG A 466 -21.12 -24.35 14.04
N HIS A 467 -20.83 -23.82 12.84
CA HIS A 467 -21.00 -24.51 11.56
C HIS A 467 -19.66 -24.88 10.90
N THR A 468 -18.58 -24.98 11.71
CA THR A 468 -17.30 -25.48 11.25
C THR A 468 -17.38 -26.99 11.02
N VAL A 469 -17.17 -27.43 9.79
CA VAL A 469 -17.16 -28.85 9.40
C VAL A 469 -15.79 -29.47 9.69
N GLN A 470 -14.70 -28.79 9.34
CA GLN A 470 -13.33 -29.28 9.51
C GLN A 470 -12.34 -28.13 9.70
N LYS A 471 -11.27 -28.38 10.46
CA LYS A 471 -10.16 -27.44 10.66
C LYS A 471 -8.92 -27.93 9.90
N PHE A 472 -8.25 -27.02 9.19
CA PHE A 472 -6.99 -27.22 8.49
C PHE A 472 -5.99 -26.15 8.96
N GLY A 473 -5.34 -26.38 10.10
CA GLY A 473 -4.57 -25.32 10.74
C GLY A 473 -5.46 -24.11 11.07
N PRO A 474 -5.11 -22.89 10.63
CA PRO A 474 -5.92 -21.70 10.87
C PRO A 474 -7.21 -21.65 10.04
N VAL A 475 -7.29 -22.42 8.94
CA VAL A 475 -8.45 -22.40 8.04
C VAL A 475 -9.52 -23.34 8.54
N ARG A 476 -10.76 -22.85 8.57
CA ARG A 476 -11.97 -23.61 8.87
C ARG A 476 -12.79 -23.82 7.62
N SER A 477 -13.07 -25.06 7.27
CA SER A 477 -14.14 -25.39 6.32
C SER A 477 -15.47 -25.24 7.05
N VAL A 478 -16.42 -24.58 6.43
CA VAL A 478 -17.75 -24.32 7.02
C VAL A 478 -18.86 -24.88 6.14
N GLU A 479 -20.01 -25.11 6.74
CA GLU A 479 -21.21 -25.49 5.99
C GLU A 479 -21.48 -24.43 4.90
N PRO A 480 -21.66 -24.81 3.61
CA PRO A 480 -21.84 -23.88 2.51
C PRO A 480 -23.28 -23.33 2.49
N PHE A 481 -23.61 -22.52 3.46
CA PHE A 481 -24.96 -21.99 3.67
C PHE A 481 -25.07 -20.48 3.44
N GLN A 482 -24.02 -19.74 3.79
CA GLN A 482 -24.06 -18.27 3.75
C GLN A 482 -23.72 -17.74 2.37
N VAL A 483 -24.56 -16.87 1.83
CA VAL A 483 -24.37 -16.21 0.51
C VAL A 483 -24.03 -14.76 0.70
N PHE A 484 -23.07 -14.27 -0.10
CA PHE A 484 -22.59 -12.89 -0.07
C PHE A 484 -22.50 -12.34 -1.50
N GLU A 485 -22.92 -11.11 -1.65
CA GLU A 485 -22.60 -10.34 -2.84
C GLU A 485 -21.18 -9.80 -2.70
N LEU A 486 -20.30 -10.21 -3.61
CA LEU A 486 -18.92 -9.73 -3.72
C LEU A 486 -18.83 -8.69 -4.81
N ALA A 487 -18.11 -7.59 -4.53
CA ALA A 487 -17.75 -6.60 -5.54
C ALA A 487 -16.26 -6.71 -5.88
N PHE A 488 -15.90 -6.53 -7.16
CA PHE A 488 -14.50 -6.55 -7.61
C PHE A 488 -14.30 -5.64 -8.83
N GLU A 489 -13.07 -5.11 -8.96
CA GLU A 489 -12.75 -4.09 -9.97
C GLU A 489 -12.45 -4.68 -11.36
N GLY A 490 -12.12 -5.96 -11.45
CA GLY A 490 -11.78 -6.62 -12.71
C GLY A 490 -11.63 -8.12 -12.56
N ILE A 491 -11.63 -8.81 -13.70
CA ILE A 491 -11.47 -10.26 -13.80
C ILE A 491 -10.43 -10.56 -14.88
N ALA A 492 -9.62 -11.60 -14.68
CA ALA A 492 -8.62 -12.05 -15.64
C ALA A 492 -8.50 -13.58 -15.60
N LEU A 493 -8.06 -14.19 -16.70
CA LEU A 493 -7.71 -15.61 -16.73
C LEU A 493 -6.49 -15.87 -15.84
N SER A 494 -6.52 -16.96 -15.08
CA SER A 494 -5.45 -17.34 -14.16
C SER A 494 -5.29 -18.86 -14.09
N PRO A 495 -4.21 -19.41 -14.62
CA PRO A 495 -3.92 -20.85 -14.52
C PRO A 495 -3.54 -21.30 -13.10
N ARG A 496 -3.37 -20.36 -12.17
CA ARG A 496 -2.99 -20.64 -10.77
C ARG A 496 -4.18 -21.00 -9.88
N HIS A 497 -5.41 -20.67 -10.31
CA HIS A 497 -6.62 -20.90 -9.55
C HIS A 497 -7.43 -22.05 -10.13
N LYS A 498 -8.05 -22.88 -9.27
CA LYS A 498 -8.92 -23.98 -9.68
C LYS A 498 -10.07 -23.50 -10.60
N SER A 499 -10.56 -22.29 -10.37
CA SER A 499 -11.59 -21.65 -11.20
C SER A 499 -11.12 -21.21 -12.60
N GLY A 500 -9.80 -21.15 -12.83
CA GLY A 500 -9.24 -20.60 -14.07
C GLY A 500 -9.28 -19.08 -14.15
N ILE A 501 -9.83 -18.38 -13.14
CA ILE A 501 -9.96 -16.93 -13.10
C ILE A 501 -9.34 -16.33 -11.83
N ALA A 502 -8.98 -15.05 -11.89
CA ALA A 502 -8.60 -14.23 -10.76
C ALA A 502 -9.41 -12.93 -10.77
N VAL A 503 -9.99 -12.56 -9.65
CA VAL A 503 -10.70 -11.30 -9.46
C VAL A 503 -9.79 -10.27 -8.77
N ARG A 504 -9.91 -9.00 -9.18
CA ARG A 504 -9.06 -7.90 -8.68
C ARG A 504 -9.79 -7.12 -7.58
N PHE A 505 -9.15 -6.99 -6.42
CA PHE A 505 -9.67 -6.27 -5.24
C PHE A 505 -11.07 -6.72 -4.80
N PRO A 506 -11.27 -8.03 -4.56
CA PRO A 506 -12.55 -8.51 -4.08
C PRO A 506 -12.85 -7.98 -2.67
N ARG A 507 -14.11 -7.59 -2.47
CA ARG A 507 -14.65 -7.15 -1.19
C ARG A 507 -16.10 -7.60 -1.05
N ILE A 508 -16.57 -7.74 0.17
CA ILE A 508 -17.97 -8.02 0.43
C ILE A 508 -18.77 -6.73 0.23
N ALA A 509 -19.74 -6.75 -0.65
CA ALA A 509 -20.68 -5.64 -0.87
C ALA A 509 -21.86 -5.76 0.08
N ARG A 510 -22.38 -6.98 0.27
CA ARG A 510 -23.54 -7.24 1.11
C ARG A 510 -23.62 -8.69 1.54
N TRP A 511 -24.08 -8.96 2.76
CA TRP A 511 -24.51 -10.29 3.20
C TRP A 511 -25.92 -10.57 2.67
N ARG A 512 -26.06 -11.62 1.86
CA ARG A 512 -27.29 -11.98 1.17
C ARG A 512 -28.12 -12.98 2.00
N THR A 513 -28.67 -12.51 3.11
CA THR A 513 -29.56 -13.33 3.97
C THR A 513 -30.88 -13.68 3.30
N ASP A 514 -31.17 -13.06 2.16
CA ASP A 514 -32.34 -13.26 1.31
C ASP A 514 -32.16 -14.38 0.26
N LYS A 515 -30.93 -14.93 0.12
CA LYS A 515 -30.59 -15.96 -0.87
C LYS A 515 -30.16 -17.28 -0.24
N THR A 516 -30.52 -18.38 -0.92
CA THR A 516 -30.00 -19.72 -0.60
C THR A 516 -28.75 -20.01 -1.41
N PRO A 517 -27.89 -20.98 -0.99
CA PRO A 517 -26.67 -21.34 -1.73
C PRO A 517 -26.91 -21.69 -3.20
N GLU A 518 -28.06 -22.31 -3.53
CA GLU A 518 -28.42 -22.71 -4.90
C GLU A 518 -28.68 -21.50 -5.79
N GLN A 519 -28.96 -20.34 -5.21
CA GLN A 519 -29.19 -19.08 -5.91
C GLN A 519 -27.93 -18.27 -6.13
N ALA A 520 -26.79 -18.78 -5.67
CA ALA A 520 -25.49 -18.17 -5.96
C ALA A 520 -25.14 -18.32 -7.46
N ASP A 521 -24.27 -17.42 -7.92
CA ASP A 521 -23.87 -17.38 -9.32
C ASP A 521 -23.05 -18.60 -9.75
N THR A 522 -22.88 -18.75 -11.06
CA THR A 522 -22.08 -19.82 -11.65
C THR A 522 -20.76 -19.31 -12.19
N LEU A 523 -19.75 -20.19 -12.25
CA LEU A 523 -18.44 -19.88 -12.82
C LEU A 523 -18.56 -19.48 -14.30
N GLU A 524 -19.48 -20.09 -15.04
CA GLU A 524 -19.75 -19.73 -16.43
C GLU A 524 -20.32 -18.30 -16.53
N GLY A 525 -21.27 -17.93 -15.66
CA GLY A 525 -21.81 -16.56 -15.59
C GLY A 525 -20.71 -15.52 -15.36
N ILE A 526 -19.78 -15.82 -14.46
CA ILE A 526 -18.64 -14.91 -14.18
C ILE A 526 -17.68 -14.85 -15.36
N ARG A 527 -17.40 -15.97 -16.05
CA ARG A 527 -16.52 -15.98 -17.23
C ARG A 527 -17.03 -15.11 -18.37
N ARG A 528 -18.34 -14.96 -18.53
CA ARG A 528 -18.92 -14.02 -19.51
C ARG A 528 -18.52 -12.57 -19.25
N LEU A 529 -18.14 -12.21 -18.01
CA LEU A 529 -17.62 -10.89 -17.68
C LEU A 529 -16.19 -10.64 -18.22
N LEU A 530 -15.50 -11.68 -18.70
CA LEU A 530 -14.21 -11.54 -19.37
C LEU A 530 -14.32 -10.90 -20.77
N GLY A 531 -15.53 -10.72 -21.29
CA GLY A 531 -15.74 -10.15 -22.62
C GLY A 531 -15.51 -11.14 -23.77
N GLU A 532 -15.65 -12.45 -23.50
CA GLU A 532 -15.69 -13.51 -24.52
C GLU A 532 -17.12 -13.76 -25.00
#